data_c57eb57d16f171183832a03dd6a014cd
#
_entry.id   c57eb57d16f171183832a03dd6a014cd
#
_cell.length_a   1.000
_cell.length_b   1.000
_cell.length_c   1.000
_cell.angle_alpha   90.00
_cell.angle_beta   90.00
_cell.angle_gamma   90.00
#
_symmetry.space_group_name_H-M   'P 1'
#
loop_
_entity.id
_entity.type
_entity.pdbx_description
1 polymer ?
#
loop_
_entity_poly.entity_id
_entity_poly.type
_entity_poly.pdbx_seq_one_letter_code
_entity_poly.pdbx_strand_id
1 'polypeptide(L)'
;SGHLYYNDEALGLMSGVWHCTPFVGKMGAYGVDEFMHVLEGSVTIETEDGTETTISAGESFVIPRGLVCKWKQTEDMRKFFVIFNDPAKSPISDASALKVILPNGGDAVNKVELTDPSEFIGDMPTQHVHNYYLDASSQFMVGLWDSTAFDRPVQPIDRTELMCILEGSVTLSDGAGNDQVFSAGDAAFVPKGANYKWTSTEFVRKFYCIFKPAEAVAASTAAE
;
A
#
# COMPACT_ATOMS: atom_id res chain seq x y z
N SER A 1 -15.50 -13.59 -6.95
CA SER A 1 -14.66 -14.47 -6.11
C SER A 1 -13.51 -13.68 -5.54
N GLY A 2 -12.95 -14.11 -4.40
CA GLY A 2 -11.78 -13.48 -3.78
C GLY A 2 -11.02 -14.47 -2.91
N HIS A 3 -9.76 -14.11 -2.61
CA HIS A 3 -8.94 -14.84 -1.67
C HIS A 3 -8.22 -13.84 -0.76
N LEU A 4 -8.38 -14.00 0.55
CA LEU A 4 -7.69 -13.19 1.54
C LEU A 4 -6.34 -13.82 1.86
N TYR A 5 -5.28 -13.04 1.73
CA TYR A 5 -3.94 -13.40 2.19
C TYR A 5 -3.71 -12.99 3.64
N TYR A 6 -4.38 -11.90 4.06
CA TYR A 6 -4.26 -11.34 5.40
C TYR A 6 -5.58 -10.74 5.84
N ASN A 7 -5.94 -10.97 7.10
CA ASN A 7 -7.11 -10.35 7.74
C ASN A 7 -6.83 -10.18 9.24
N ASP A 8 -6.84 -8.94 9.70
CA ASP A 8 -6.79 -8.57 11.10
C ASP A 8 -7.99 -7.67 11.42
N GLU A 9 -9.04 -8.27 11.94
CA GLU A 9 -10.29 -7.57 12.25
C GLU A 9 -10.11 -6.52 13.35
N ALA A 10 -9.21 -6.74 14.30
CA ALA A 10 -8.97 -5.82 15.40
C ALA A 10 -8.30 -4.54 14.91
N LEU A 11 -7.44 -4.64 13.92
CA LEU A 11 -6.81 -3.50 13.25
C LEU A 11 -7.67 -2.94 12.11
N GLY A 12 -8.70 -3.64 11.66
CA GLY A 12 -9.49 -3.27 10.50
C GLY A 12 -8.73 -3.40 9.17
N LEU A 13 -7.67 -4.21 9.14
CA LEU A 13 -6.79 -4.37 7.99
C LEU A 13 -6.99 -5.70 7.30
N MET A 14 -7.21 -5.66 5.98
CA MET A 14 -7.25 -6.88 5.16
C MET A 14 -6.56 -6.67 3.83
N SER A 15 -6.00 -7.75 3.27
CA SER A 15 -5.38 -7.77 1.95
C SER A 15 -5.65 -9.09 1.24
N GLY A 16 -5.78 -9.02 -0.07
CA GLY A 16 -6.07 -10.19 -0.88
C GLY A 16 -6.11 -9.90 -2.37
N VAL A 17 -6.62 -10.89 -3.10
CA VAL A 17 -6.96 -10.77 -4.52
C VAL A 17 -8.47 -10.89 -4.69
N TRP A 18 -9.02 -10.07 -5.57
CA TRP A 18 -10.44 -10.05 -5.89
C TRP A 18 -10.64 -10.12 -7.40
N HIS A 19 -11.64 -10.91 -7.81
CA HIS A 19 -12.10 -11.03 -9.18
C HIS A 19 -13.60 -10.84 -9.23
N CYS A 20 -14.07 -10.06 -10.18
CA CYS A 20 -15.49 -9.82 -10.41
C CYS A 20 -15.81 -9.71 -11.90
N THR A 21 -17.01 -10.18 -12.24
CA THR A 21 -17.65 -9.97 -13.55
C THR A 21 -18.19 -8.54 -13.66
N PRO A 22 -18.58 -8.09 -14.86
CA PRO A 22 -19.11 -6.74 -15.06
C PRO A 22 -20.26 -6.38 -14.12
N PHE A 23 -20.20 -5.18 -13.56
CA PHE A 23 -21.29 -4.60 -12.78
C PHE A 23 -21.16 -3.07 -12.70
N VAL A 24 -22.26 -2.42 -12.33
CA VAL A 24 -22.30 -1.00 -12.01
C VAL A 24 -22.84 -0.84 -10.59
N GLY A 25 -22.04 -0.22 -9.74
CA GLY A 25 -22.40 0.10 -8.36
C GLY A 25 -23.39 1.28 -8.27
N LYS A 26 -23.84 1.56 -7.06
CA LYS A 26 -24.63 2.76 -6.76
C LYS A 26 -23.67 3.89 -6.34
N MET A 27 -24.04 5.12 -6.68
CA MET A 27 -23.37 6.31 -6.15
C MET A 27 -23.53 6.36 -4.62
N GLY A 28 -22.44 6.55 -3.90
CA GLY A 28 -22.46 6.63 -2.44
C GLY A 28 -21.06 6.82 -1.86
N ALA A 29 -21.00 7.18 -0.57
CA ALA A 29 -19.73 7.35 0.13
C ALA A 29 -19.01 6.00 0.28
N TYR A 30 -17.72 5.97 -0.10
CA TYR A 30 -16.87 4.80 0.05
C TYR A 30 -16.57 4.54 1.53
N GLY A 31 -16.77 3.31 1.98
CA GLY A 31 -16.81 3.00 3.42
C GLY A 31 -15.45 2.84 4.08
N VAL A 32 -14.38 2.68 3.31
CA VAL A 32 -13.04 2.30 3.76
C VAL A 32 -11.97 3.06 2.97
N ASP A 33 -10.73 3.03 3.44
CA ASP A 33 -9.57 3.39 2.63
C ASP A 33 -9.08 2.14 1.91
N GLU A 34 -8.99 2.18 0.58
CA GLU A 34 -8.60 1.03 -0.21
C GLU A 34 -7.55 1.39 -1.25
N PHE A 35 -6.39 0.72 -1.17
CA PHE A 35 -5.39 0.66 -2.24
C PHE A 35 -5.66 -0.54 -3.12
N MET A 36 -5.57 -0.34 -4.43
CA MET A 36 -5.79 -1.38 -5.43
C MET A 36 -4.71 -1.34 -6.50
N HIS A 37 -4.31 -2.54 -6.94
CA HIS A 37 -3.46 -2.74 -8.12
C HIS A 37 -4.18 -3.66 -9.08
N VAL A 38 -4.48 -3.17 -10.28
CA VAL A 38 -5.26 -3.91 -11.29
C VAL A 38 -4.36 -4.92 -12.00
N LEU A 39 -4.75 -6.18 -11.99
CA LEU A 39 -4.02 -7.28 -12.64
C LEU A 39 -4.58 -7.59 -14.03
N GLU A 40 -5.89 -7.51 -14.18
CA GLU A 40 -6.62 -7.84 -15.42
C GLU A 40 -7.84 -6.93 -15.53
N GLY A 41 -8.20 -6.56 -16.77
CA GLY A 41 -9.37 -5.73 -17.06
C GLY A 41 -9.17 -4.27 -16.69
N SER A 42 -10.31 -3.60 -16.49
CA SER A 42 -10.35 -2.17 -16.16
C SER A 42 -11.58 -1.82 -15.31
N VAL A 43 -11.52 -0.66 -14.66
CA VAL A 43 -12.62 -0.07 -13.92
C VAL A 43 -12.66 1.43 -14.13
N THR A 44 -13.85 2.00 -14.21
CA THR A 44 -14.08 3.44 -14.18
C THR A 44 -14.73 3.82 -12.86
N ILE A 45 -14.12 4.74 -12.14
CA ILE A 45 -14.69 5.37 -10.94
C ILE A 45 -15.29 6.71 -11.35
N GLU A 46 -16.59 6.86 -11.16
CA GLU A 46 -17.33 8.11 -11.38
C GLU A 46 -17.58 8.78 -10.04
N THR A 47 -17.12 10.00 -9.85
CA THR A 47 -17.36 10.82 -8.65
C THR A 47 -18.65 11.62 -8.76
N GLU A 48 -19.12 12.17 -7.64
CA GLU A 48 -20.42 12.87 -7.57
C GLU A 48 -20.52 14.08 -8.52
N ASP A 49 -19.39 14.74 -8.81
CA ASP A 49 -19.28 15.84 -9.77
C ASP A 49 -19.32 15.40 -11.25
N GLY A 50 -19.44 14.09 -11.50
CA GLY A 50 -19.44 13.50 -12.84
C GLY A 50 -18.06 13.24 -13.44
N THR A 51 -16.99 13.47 -12.70
CA THR A 51 -15.63 13.13 -13.15
C THR A 51 -15.49 11.62 -13.24
N GLU A 52 -15.02 11.13 -14.39
CA GLU A 52 -14.73 9.70 -14.61
C GLU A 52 -13.23 9.46 -14.68
N THR A 53 -12.76 8.50 -13.90
CA THR A 53 -11.38 8.03 -13.89
C THR A 53 -11.36 6.56 -14.23
N THR A 54 -10.72 6.19 -15.34
CA THR A 54 -10.56 4.79 -15.75
C THR A 54 -9.17 4.31 -15.38
N ILE A 55 -9.12 3.13 -14.76
CA ILE A 55 -7.88 2.45 -14.32
C ILE A 55 -7.86 1.08 -14.98
N SER A 56 -6.73 0.75 -15.60
CA SER A 56 -6.52 -0.47 -16.38
C SER A 56 -5.48 -1.39 -15.75
N ALA A 57 -5.35 -2.59 -16.29
CA ALA A 57 -4.32 -3.54 -15.86
C ALA A 57 -2.91 -2.92 -15.84
N GLY A 58 -2.16 -3.18 -14.76
CA GLY A 58 -0.84 -2.61 -14.47
C GLY A 58 -0.88 -1.28 -13.71
N GLU A 59 -2.04 -0.65 -13.56
CA GLU A 59 -2.19 0.61 -12.83
C GLU A 59 -2.64 0.38 -11.39
N SER A 60 -2.32 1.35 -10.54
CA SER A 60 -2.71 1.37 -9.12
C SER A 60 -3.57 2.59 -8.82
N PHE A 61 -4.46 2.47 -7.83
CA PHE A 61 -5.25 3.60 -7.36
C PHE A 61 -5.66 3.45 -5.90
N VAL A 62 -6.05 4.58 -5.30
CA VAL A 62 -6.64 4.63 -3.96
C VAL A 62 -8.01 5.27 -4.04
N ILE A 63 -8.96 4.65 -3.37
CA ILE A 63 -10.26 5.28 -3.05
C ILE A 63 -10.24 5.60 -1.55
N PRO A 64 -10.17 6.88 -1.17
CA PRO A 64 -10.26 7.29 0.23
C PRO A 64 -11.65 7.03 0.81
N ARG A 65 -11.69 6.68 2.08
CA ARG A 65 -12.93 6.61 2.86
C ARG A 65 -13.68 7.95 2.80
N GLY A 66 -14.96 7.88 2.52
CA GLY A 66 -15.84 9.06 2.42
C GLY A 66 -15.97 9.64 1.01
N LEU A 67 -15.13 9.29 0.06
CA LEU A 67 -15.30 9.73 -1.33
C LEU A 67 -16.65 9.26 -1.87
N VAL A 68 -17.48 10.19 -2.31
CA VAL A 68 -18.76 9.84 -2.96
C VAL A 68 -18.48 9.46 -4.41
N CYS A 69 -18.62 8.19 -4.70
CA CYS A 69 -18.29 7.65 -6.02
C CYS A 69 -19.16 6.44 -6.39
N LYS A 70 -19.07 6.07 -7.66
CA LYS A 70 -19.71 4.90 -8.25
C LYS A 70 -18.68 4.09 -9.03
N TRP A 71 -18.68 2.78 -8.81
CA TRP A 71 -17.89 1.80 -9.53
C TRP A 71 -18.59 1.40 -10.83
N LYS A 72 -17.87 1.44 -11.95
CA LYS A 72 -18.35 1.04 -13.27
C LYS A 72 -17.34 0.07 -13.87
N GLN A 73 -17.76 -1.16 -14.09
CA GLN A 73 -16.93 -2.23 -14.65
C GLN A 73 -17.67 -2.90 -15.79
N THR A 74 -17.13 -2.87 -16.99
CA THR A 74 -17.75 -3.38 -18.23
C THR A 74 -17.18 -4.72 -18.68
N GLU A 75 -16.11 -5.19 -18.06
CA GLU A 75 -15.43 -6.46 -18.33
C GLU A 75 -15.04 -7.17 -17.03
N ASP A 76 -14.59 -8.40 -17.11
CA ASP A 76 -14.03 -9.10 -15.96
C ASP A 76 -12.77 -8.37 -15.47
N MET A 77 -12.64 -8.22 -14.16
CA MET A 77 -11.54 -7.54 -13.54
C MET A 77 -10.95 -8.36 -12.41
N ARG A 78 -9.62 -8.31 -12.31
CA ARG A 78 -8.87 -8.89 -11.20
C ARG A 78 -7.92 -7.86 -10.62
N LYS A 79 -7.84 -7.79 -9.29
CA LYS A 79 -6.98 -6.83 -8.59
C LYS A 79 -6.40 -7.42 -7.31
N PHE A 80 -5.22 -6.96 -6.92
CA PHE A 80 -4.82 -6.96 -5.51
C PHE A 80 -5.48 -5.78 -4.79
N PHE A 81 -5.70 -5.95 -3.50
CA PHE A 81 -6.22 -4.88 -2.65
C PHE A 81 -5.60 -4.91 -1.26
N VAL A 82 -5.52 -3.72 -0.65
CA VAL A 82 -5.35 -3.53 0.78
C VAL A 82 -6.46 -2.61 1.25
N ILE A 83 -7.28 -3.07 2.17
CA ILE A 83 -8.38 -2.33 2.77
C ILE A 83 -8.03 -2.01 4.22
N PHE A 84 -8.20 -0.73 4.57
CA PHE A 84 -8.18 -0.28 5.94
C PHE A 84 -9.54 0.31 6.33
N ASN A 85 -10.21 -0.37 7.25
CA ASN A 85 -11.46 0.07 7.84
C ASN A 85 -11.19 0.57 9.24
N ASP A 86 -10.74 1.83 9.36
CA ASP A 86 -10.34 2.45 10.63
C ASP A 86 -11.34 2.16 11.76
N PRO A 87 -10.97 1.38 12.80
CA PRO A 87 -11.87 1.05 13.90
C PRO A 87 -12.29 2.28 14.71
N ALA A 88 -11.43 3.29 14.77
CA ALA A 88 -11.69 4.52 15.51
C ALA A 88 -12.61 5.49 14.74
N LYS A 89 -12.82 5.25 13.43
CA LYS A 89 -13.60 6.14 12.56
C LYS A 89 -13.12 7.58 12.62
N SER A 90 -11.79 7.76 12.57
CA SER A 90 -11.13 9.07 12.60
C SER A 90 -11.83 10.07 11.69
N PRO A 91 -12.08 11.31 12.12
CA PRO A 91 -12.81 12.28 11.34
C PRO A 91 -12.02 12.70 10.10
N ILE A 92 -12.71 12.83 8.97
CA ILE A 92 -12.15 13.35 7.72
C ILE A 92 -12.19 14.86 7.82
N SER A 93 -11.03 15.51 7.76
CA SER A 93 -10.91 16.96 7.96
C SER A 93 -11.51 17.78 6.82
N ASP A 94 -11.40 17.29 5.59
CA ASP A 94 -11.95 17.93 4.39
C ASP A 94 -12.47 16.90 3.40
N ALA A 95 -13.77 16.61 3.46
CA ALA A 95 -14.41 15.68 2.54
C ALA A 95 -14.46 16.20 1.10
N SER A 96 -14.41 17.52 0.91
CA SER A 96 -14.46 18.14 -0.43
C SER A 96 -13.13 18.00 -1.20
N ALA A 97 -12.03 17.74 -0.50
CA ALA A 97 -10.72 17.49 -1.10
C ALA A 97 -10.52 16.03 -1.52
N LEU A 98 -11.45 15.12 -1.18
CA LEU A 98 -11.34 13.71 -1.53
C LEU A 98 -11.47 13.52 -3.04
N LYS A 99 -10.59 12.68 -3.58
CA LYS A 99 -10.58 12.30 -4.99
C LYS A 99 -10.00 10.90 -5.14
N VAL A 100 -10.21 10.27 -6.29
CA VAL A 100 -9.44 9.09 -6.67
C VAL A 100 -7.96 9.48 -6.80
N ILE A 101 -7.07 8.73 -6.17
CA ILE A 101 -5.64 8.98 -6.21
C ILE A 101 -5.00 7.96 -7.12
N LEU A 102 -4.23 8.44 -8.09
CA LEU A 102 -3.55 7.65 -9.11
C LEU A 102 -2.03 7.74 -8.88
N PRO A 103 -1.41 6.77 -8.20
CA PRO A 103 0.04 6.68 -8.15
C PRO A 103 0.63 6.50 -9.55
N ASN A 104 1.68 7.24 -9.85
CA ASN A 104 2.38 7.16 -11.12
C ASN A 104 3.86 6.83 -10.90
N GLY A 105 4.33 5.69 -11.41
CA GLY A 105 5.71 5.22 -11.25
C GLY A 105 6.78 6.15 -11.82
N GLY A 106 6.41 7.08 -12.71
CA GLY A 106 7.28 8.10 -13.28
C GLY A 106 7.36 9.42 -12.49
N ASP A 107 6.60 9.56 -11.41
CA ASP A 107 6.59 10.81 -10.63
C ASP A 107 7.94 11.09 -9.96
N ALA A 108 8.20 12.38 -9.75
CA ALA A 108 9.37 12.84 -9.01
C ALA A 108 9.32 12.40 -7.55
N VAL A 109 10.45 11.97 -7.05
CA VAL A 109 10.64 11.50 -5.67
C VAL A 109 11.62 12.41 -4.93
N ASN A 110 11.43 12.53 -3.61
CA ASN A 110 12.29 13.33 -2.74
C ASN A 110 13.30 12.44 -2.03
N LYS A 111 14.55 12.91 -1.94
CA LYS A 111 15.60 12.19 -1.23
C LYS A 111 15.22 11.99 0.25
N VAL A 112 15.45 10.79 0.74
CA VAL A 112 15.33 10.44 2.16
C VAL A 112 16.69 10.65 2.82
N GLU A 113 16.72 11.40 3.92
CA GLU A 113 17.93 11.55 4.74
C GLU A 113 18.04 10.33 5.65
N LEU A 114 18.88 9.38 5.25
CA LEU A 114 19.22 8.20 6.06
C LEU A 114 20.25 8.60 7.09
N THR A 115 20.00 8.32 8.36
CA THR A 115 20.85 8.75 9.48
C THR A 115 21.48 7.60 10.26
N ASP A 116 20.96 6.37 10.10
CA ASP A 116 21.43 5.20 10.84
C ASP A 116 22.10 4.19 9.90
N PRO A 117 23.45 4.16 9.82
CA PRO A 117 24.15 3.19 9.00
C PRO A 117 24.00 1.75 9.49
N SER A 118 23.60 1.52 10.76
CA SER A 118 23.42 0.18 11.30
C SER A 118 22.22 -0.56 10.70
N GLU A 119 21.33 0.14 10.01
CA GLU A 119 20.23 -0.45 9.25
C GLU A 119 20.70 -1.19 7.98
N PHE A 120 21.97 -1.03 7.58
CA PHE A 120 22.49 -1.58 6.33
C PHE A 120 23.78 -2.39 6.56
N ILE A 121 23.97 -3.39 5.69
CA ILE A 121 25.22 -4.14 5.59
C ILE A 121 26.02 -3.53 4.43
N GLY A 122 27.18 -2.94 4.74
CA GLY A 122 27.98 -2.19 3.77
C GLY A 122 27.60 -0.72 3.67
N ASP A 123 27.63 -0.17 2.46
CA ASP A 123 27.38 1.25 2.23
C ASP A 123 25.89 1.59 2.34
N MET A 124 25.59 2.76 2.87
CA MET A 124 24.20 3.27 2.89
C MET A 124 23.75 3.60 1.46
N PRO A 125 22.55 3.13 1.07
CA PRO A 125 21.99 3.47 -0.23
C PRO A 125 21.51 4.93 -0.30
N THR A 126 21.28 5.41 -1.51
CA THR A 126 20.46 6.59 -1.74
C THR A 126 19.03 6.16 -1.93
N GLN A 127 18.13 6.71 -1.13
CA GLN A 127 16.70 6.40 -1.18
C GLN A 127 15.88 7.67 -1.44
N HIS A 128 14.75 7.48 -2.12
CA HIS A 128 13.79 8.55 -2.38
C HIS A 128 12.37 8.07 -2.11
N VAL A 129 11.47 9.02 -1.82
CA VAL A 129 10.07 8.76 -1.52
C VAL A 129 9.17 9.85 -2.10
N HIS A 130 7.95 9.45 -2.48
CA HIS A 130 6.83 10.34 -2.73
C HIS A 130 5.56 9.75 -2.11
N ASN A 131 4.90 10.49 -1.23
CA ASN A 131 3.65 10.06 -0.60
C ASN A 131 2.47 10.59 -1.42
N TYR A 132 1.60 9.69 -1.88
CA TYR A 132 0.37 10.04 -2.60
C TYR A 132 -0.81 10.19 -1.65
N TYR A 133 -0.87 9.35 -0.63
CA TYR A 133 -2.00 9.26 0.27
C TYR A 133 -1.56 8.95 1.70
N LEU A 134 -2.23 9.61 2.64
CA LEU A 134 -2.20 9.32 4.07
C LEU A 134 -3.64 9.44 4.58
N ASP A 135 -4.15 8.40 5.21
CA ASP A 135 -5.51 8.39 5.76
C ASP A 135 -5.68 9.36 6.95
N ALA A 136 -6.93 9.60 7.34
CA ALA A 136 -7.25 10.53 8.42
C ALA A 136 -6.68 10.13 9.79
N SER A 137 -6.35 8.86 10.00
CA SER A 137 -5.73 8.35 11.23
C SER A 137 -4.21 8.35 11.20
N SER A 138 -3.62 8.63 10.05
CA SER A 138 -2.18 8.54 9.78
C SER A 138 -1.59 7.13 9.92
N GLN A 139 -2.41 6.10 9.76
CA GLN A 139 -2.00 4.70 9.87
C GLN A 139 -1.84 4.01 8.52
N PHE A 140 -2.58 4.48 7.49
CA PHE A 140 -2.60 3.88 6.16
C PHE A 140 -2.02 4.85 5.14
N MET A 141 -0.93 4.43 4.49
CA MET A 141 -0.12 5.29 3.62
C MET A 141 0.16 4.60 2.29
N VAL A 142 0.05 5.35 1.20
CA VAL A 142 0.42 4.90 -0.14
C VAL A 142 1.44 5.84 -0.75
N GLY A 143 2.49 5.29 -1.35
CA GLY A 143 3.53 6.08 -1.98
C GLY A 143 4.37 5.33 -3.00
N LEU A 144 5.36 6.06 -3.52
CA LEU A 144 6.40 5.60 -4.41
C LEU A 144 7.73 5.70 -3.66
N TRP A 145 8.55 4.67 -3.78
CA TRP A 145 9.87 4.62 -3.17
C TRP A 145 10.86 4.01 -4.15
N ASP A 146 12.08 4.51 -4.14
CA ASP A 146 13.20 3.88 -4.82
C ASP A 146 14.47 3.89 -3.98
N SER A 147 15.42 3.04 -4.36
CA SER A 147 16.71 2.88 -3.72
C SER A 147 17.76 2.42 -4.72
N THR A 148 18.99 2.90 -4.57
CA THR A 148 20.15 2.20 -5.12
C THR A 148 20.31 0.84 -4.44
N ALA A 149 21.21 -0.01 -4.93
CA ALA A 149 21.51 -1.31 -4.32
C ALA A 149 21.70 -1.19 -2.80
N PHE A 150 21.18 -2.16 -2.05
CA PHE A 150 21.27 -2.18 -0.59
C PHE A 150 21.23 -3.61 -0.05
N ASP A 151 21.71 -3.77 1.15
CA ASP A 151 21.59 -5.00 1.93
C ASP A 151 21.24 -4.63 3.38
N ARG A 152 20.19 -5.26 3.93
CA ARG A 152 19.74 -5.06 5.31
C ARG A 152 19.92 -6.34 6.12
N PRO A 153 20.21 -6.27 7.41
CA PRO A 153 20.22 -7.45 8.27
C PRO A 153 18.82 -8.06 8.40
N VAL A 154 18.74 -9.33 8.79
CA VAL A 154 17.46 -9.94 9.21
C VAL A 154 16.97 -9.20 10.44
N GLN A 155 15.77 -8.64 10.36
CA GLN A 155 15.15 -7.93 11.46
C GLN A 155 13.62 -7.98 11.36
N PRO A 156 12.91 -7.81 12.47
CA PRO A 156 11.45 -7.73 12.42
C PRO A 156 11.01 -6.46 11.68
N ILE A 157 10.05 -6.62 10.77
CA ILE A 157 9.42 -5.51 10.05
C ILE A 157 8.44 -4.80 10.99
N ASP A 158 8.56 -3.47 11.13
CA ASP A 158 7.79 -2.65 12.08
C ASP A 158 6.39 -2.26 11.58
N ARG A 159 6.05 -2.63 10.34
CA ARG A 159 4.82 -2.29 9.63
C ARG A 159 4.31 -3.46 8.79
N THR A 160 3.04 -3.40 8.41
CA THR A 160 2.50 -4.26 7.33
C THR A 160 2.61 -3.52 6.01
N GLU A 161 3.10 -4.16 4.96
CA GLU A 161 3.34 -3.53 3.67
C GLU A 161 2.96 -4.46 2.51
N LEU A 162 2.17 -3.95 1.55
CA LEU A 162 2.08 -4.47 0.19
C LEU A 162 3.01 -3.64 -0.70
N MET A 163 3.87 -4.30 -1.44
CA MET A 163 4.75 -3.71 -2.45
C MET A 163 4.35 -4.18 -3.83
N CYS A 164 4.34 -3.28 -4.81
CA CYS A 164 4.27 -3.62 -6.23
C CYS A 164 5.59 -3.14 -6.87
N ILE A 165 6.42 -4.05 -7.33
CA ILE A 165 7.74 -3.74 -7.91
C ILE A 165 7.54 -3.19 -9.31
N LEU A 166 8.10 -2.00 -9.58
CA LEU A 166 8.01 -1.30 -10.86
C LEU A 166 9.29 -1.45 -11.69
N GLU A 167 10.44 -1.48 -11.02
CA GLU A 167 11.76 -1.57 -11.66
C GLU A 167 12.72 -2.31 -10.72
N GLY A 168 13.64 -3.07 -11.30
CA GLY A 168 14.61 -3.86 -10.56
C GLY A 168 14.01 -5.06 -9.84
N SER A 169 14.67 -5.49 -8.77
CA SER A 169 14.24 -6.62 -7.96
C SER A 169 14.61 -6.47 -6.49
N VAL A 170 13.89 -7.15 -5.63
CA VAL A 170 14.19 -7.29 -4.21
C VAL A 170 14.14 -8.74 -3.79
N THR A 171 15.10 -9.18 -2.99
CA THR A 171 15.12 -10.49 -2.35
C THR A 171 14.68 -10.33 -0.89
N LEU A 172 13.67 -11.09 -0.48
CA LEU A 172 13.29 -11.26 0.91
C LEU A 172 13.80 -12.63 1.39
N SER A 173 14.62 -12.63 2.44
CA SER A 173 15.20 -13.85 3.01
C SER A 173 14.87 -13.93 4.49
N ASP A 174 14.40 -15.10 4.97
CA ASP A 174 14.15 -15.35 6.39
C ASP A 174 15.42 -15.67 7.20
N GLY A 175 16.59 -15.71 6.53
CA GLY A 175 17.86 -16.08 7.14
C GLY A 175 18.05 -17.59 7.37
N ALA A 176 17.04 -18.41 7.04
CA ALA A 176 17.09 -19.87 7.13
C ALA A 176 17.28 -20.55 5.76
N GLY A 177 17.44 -19.76 4.71
CA GLY A 177 17.65 -20.22 3.33
C GLY A 177 16.38 -20.22 2.48
N ASN A 178 15.29 -19.62 2.96
CA ASN A 178 14.09 -19.41 2.16
C ASN A 178 14.13 -18.01 1.54
N ASP A 179 14.75 -17.91 0.38
CA ASP A 179 14.88 -16.68 -0.35
C ASP A 179 13.78 -16.58 -1.41
N GLN A 180 13.08 -15.43 -1.44
CA GLN A 180 12.09 -15.12 -2.45
C GLN A 180 12.49 -13.84 -3.18
N VAL A 181 12.57 -13.91 -4.50
CA VAL A 181 12.86 -12.77 -5.35
C VAL A 181 11.57 -12.24 -5.94
N PHE A 182 11.38 -10.93 -5.84
CA PHE A 182 10.28 -10.18 -6.44
C PHE A 182 10.87 -9.18 -7.42
N SER A 183 10.46 -9.27 -8.68
CA SER A 183 10.95 -8.45 -9.79
C SER A 183 9.85 -7.51 -10.31
N ALA A 184 10.19 -6.63 -11.23
CA ALA A 184 9.21 -5.74 -11.87
C ALA A 184 7.99 -6.52 -12.38
N GLY A 185 6.79 -6.08 -11.96
CA GLY A 185 5.50 -6.74 -12.19
C GLY A 185 5.03 -7.65 -11.06
N ASP A 186 5.90 -8.01 -10.11
CA ASP A 186 5.51 -8.80 -8.94
C ASP A 186 4.97 -7.92 -7.81
N ALA A 187 4.17 -8.54 -6.93
CA ALA A 187 3.74 -7.94 -5.68
C ALA A 187 4.12 -8.85 -4.50
N ALA A 188 4.57 -8.22 -3.42
CA ALA A 188 4.89 -8.89 -2.16
C ALA A 188 4.12 -8.27 -1.00
N PHE A 189 3.55 -9.11 -0.14
CA PHE A 189 2.88 -8.69 1.09
C PHE A 189 3.68 -9.17 2.30
N VAL A 190 4.10 -8.23 3.15
CA VAL A 190 4.91 -8.49 4.34
C VAL A 190 4.15 -8.01 5.57
N PRO A 191 3.70 -8.90 6.47
CA PRO A 191 3.03 -8.50 7.70
C PRO A 191 4.01 -7.97 8.74
N LYS A 192 3.54 -7.05 9.59
CA LYS A 192 4.28 -6.55 10.75
C LYS A 192 4.75 -7.72 11.63
N GLY A 193 6.00 -7.63 12.08
CA GLY A 193 6.64 -8.64 12.95
C GLY A 193 7.30 -9.79 12.19
N ALA A 194 7.10 -9.90 10.87
CA ALA A 194 7.84 -10.86 10.07
C ALA A 194 9.33 -10.53 10.07
N ASN A 195 10.18 -11.55 10.26
CA ASN A 195 11.62 -11.38 10.25
C ASN A 195 12.17 -11.64 8.86
N TYR A 196 12.64 -10.60 8.20
CA TYR A 196 13.22 -10.69 6.87
C TYR A 196 14.47 -9.81 6.74
N LYS A 197 15.41 -10.33 5.96
CA LYS A 197 16.47 -9.58 5.32
C LYS A 197 15.94 -9.05 3.99
N TRP A 198 16.19 -7.79 3.72
CA TRP A 198 15.85 -7.15 2.46
C TRP A 198 17.13 -6.82 1.72
N THR A 199 17.25 -7.32 0.49
CA THR A 199 18.44 -7.12 -0.35
C THR A 199 18.02 -6.76 -1.75
N SER A 200 18.69 -5.78 -2.35
CA SER A 200 18.67 -5.54 -3.79
C SER A 200 20.10 -5.28 -4.27
N THR A 201 20.52 -5.97 -5.32
CA THR A 201 21.85 -5.82 -5.93
C THR A 201 21.88 -4.75 -7.02
N GLU A 202 20.76 -4.13 -7.31
CA GLU A 202 20.55 -3.11 -8.33
C GLU A 202 19.61 -2.01 -7.83
N PHE A 203 19.36 -1.01 -8.67
CA PHE A 203 18.30 -0.03 -8.41
C PHE A 203 16.95 -0.74 -8.37
N VAL A 204 16.11 -0.35 -7.41
CA VAL A 204 14.74 -0.86 -7.28
C VAL A 204 13.77 0.28 -7.06
N ARG A 205 12.61 0.22 -7.72
CA ARG A 205 11.50 1.15 -7.57
C ARG A 205 10.20 0.41 -7.35
N LYS A 206 9.38 0.86 -6.41
CA LYS A 206 8.11 0.21 -6.06
C LYS A 206 7.04 1.20 -5.64
N PHE A 207 5.78 0.86 -5.88
CA PHE A 207 4.70 1.38 -5.05
C PHE A 207 4.67 0.64 -3.73
N TYR A 208 4.30 1.35 -2.69
CA TYR A 208 4.01 0.75 -1.39
C TYR A 208 2.64 1.17 -0.89
N CYS A 209 1.98 0.24 -0.21
CA CYS A 209 0.85 0.48 0.65
C CYS A 209 1.23 -0.01 2.05
N ILE A 210 1.46 0.92 2.94
CA ILE A 210 1.93 0.67 4.31
C ILE A 210 0.79 0.88 5.29
N PHE A 211 0.65 -0.06 6.22
CA PHE A 211 -0.14 0.11 7.43
C PHE A 211 0.78 0.05 8.65
N LYS A 212 0.75 1.10 9.45
CA LYS A 212 1.46 1.21 10.72
C LYS A 212 0.45 1.56 11.80
N PRO A 213 0.08 0.61 12.70
CA PRO A 213 -0.88 0.90 13.74
C PRO A 213 -0.41 2.05 14.62
N ALA A 214 -1.34 2.90 15.05
CA ALA A 214 -1.03 3.89 16.09
C ALA A 214 -0.44 3.17 17.30
N GLU A 215 0.64 3.69 17.86
CA GLU A 215 1.19 3.15 19.11
C GLU A 215 0.10 3.25 20.18
N ALA A 216 -0.20 2.13 20.82
CA ALA A 216 -1.11 2.14 21.96
C ALA A 216 -0.50 3.10 22.99
N VAL A 217 -1.18 4.19 23.27
CA VAL A 217 -0.83 5.07 24.39
C VAL A 217 -0.87 4.17 25.62
N ALA A 218 0.28 3.87 26.21
CA ALA A 218 0.36 3.13 27.44
C ALA A 218 -0.54 3.86 28.46
N ALA A 219 -1.63 3.23 28.85
CA ALA A 219 -2.48 3.75 29.91
C ALA A 219 -1.60 3.86 31.15
N SER A 220 -1.19 5.08 31.47
CA SER A 220 -0.56 5.38 32.75
C SER A 220 -1.62 5.08 33.80
N THR A 221 -1.54 3.88 34.38
CA THR A 221 -2.20 3.61 35.64
C THR A 221 -1.49 4.44 36.71
N ALA A 222 -1.92 5.68 36.88
CA ALA A 222 -1.71 6.37 38.13
C ALA A 222 -2.55 5.64 39.17
N ALA A 223 -1.91 4.75 39.92
CA ALA A 223 -2.42 4.26 41.18
C ALA A 223 -2.18 5.39 42.20
N GLU A 224 -3.26 6.00 42.68
CA GLU A 224 -3.31 6.60 44.00
C GLU A 224 -3.92 5.60 44.98
#